data_bdaac68abc39f1b59b889c10f0e7b96b
#
_entry.id   bdaac68abc39f1b59b889c10f0e7b96b
#
_cell.length_a   1.000
_cell.length_b   1.000
_cell.length_c   1.000
_cell.angle_alpha   90.00
_cell.angle_beta   90.00
_cell.angle_gamma   90.00
#
_symmetry.space_group_name_H-M   'P 1'
#
loop_
_entity.id
_entity.type
_entity.pdbx_description
1 polymer ?
#
loop_
_entity_poly.entity_id
_entity_poly.type
_entity_poly.pdbx_seq_one_letter_code
_entity_poly.pdbx_strand_id
1 'polypeptide(L)'
;LSKNGSPLLVGIGDRNDFVIISSEQSGFSNRINNYVIIDDNDVIIISKEDGQIKSYATHGKNITYSPLTDRIMNSIIYEYIQFTPEPYKHWTIKEIYEQPESVLRVINNGGRIWNDSSVKLGGLERIRNKLLKINHLIILACGTSYNAGLIGKKYMKMLRIFKYVEVINPSEFDAYDIPNDTNDVGILCISQSGETRDILNAIKLCKASGITIFSIINSVNSTIARK
;
A
#
# COMPACT_ATOMS: atom_id res chain seq x y z
N LEU A 1 16.05 10.53 13.37
CA LEU A 1 15.07 9.66 12.73
C LEU A 1 15.75 8.42 12.19
N SER A 2 15.09 7.30 12.26
CA SER A 2 15.53 6.08 11.58
C SER A 2 14.31 5.34 11.03
N LYS A 3 14.52 4.56 9.97
CA LYS A 3 13.49 3.76 9.32
C LYS A 3 13.89 2.29 9.26
N ASN A 4 12.92 1.43 9.53
CA ASN A 4 13.07 -0.01 9.31
C ASN A 4 11.69 -0.61 8.96
N GLY A 5 11.34 -0.58 7.68
CA GLY A 5 10.14 -1.19 7.11
C GLY A 5 8.99 -0.23 6.81
N SER A 6 8.47 0.54 7.79
CA SER A 6 7.37 1.48 7.52
C SER A 6 7.85 2.65 6.64
N PRO A 7 7.01 3.16 5.73
CA PRO A 7 7.36 4.32 4.91
C PRO A 7 7.75 5.53 5.78
N LEU A 8 8.75 6.25 5.35
CA LEU A 8 9.18 7.51 5.96
C LEU A 8 9.57 8.48 4.86
N LEU A 9 8.86 9.59 4.79
CA LEU A 9 9.06 10.68 3.86
C LEU A 9 9.49 11.91 4.65
N VAL A 10 10.45 12.65 4.13
CA VAL A 10 10.93 13.89 4.73
C VAL A 10 10.84 14.99 3.69
N GLY A 11 10.00 15.98 3.93
CA GLY A 11 9.87 17.18 3.14
C GLY A 11 10.45 18.39 3.86
N ILE A 12 11.20 19.21 3.15
CA ILE A 12 11.78 20.45 3.66
C ILE A 12 11.06 21.61 3.01
N GLY A 13 10.66 22.60 3.80
CA GLY A 13 10.00 23.80 3.28
C GLY A 13 10.90 24.57 2.31
N ASP A 14 10.31 25.27 1.35
CA ASP A 14 11.04 25.99 0.28
C ASP A 14 12.04 27.03 0.82
N ARG A 15 11.78 27.59 2.00
CA ARG A 15 12.67 28.52 2.69
C ARG A 15 13.69 27.84 3.58
N ASN A 16 13.68 26.51 3.64
CA ASN A 16 14.53 25.71 4.52
C ASN A 16 14.39 26.04 6.01
N ASP A 17 13.21 26.47 6.45
CA ASP A 17 12.92 26.96 7.80
C ASP A 17 12.10 25.97 8.65
N PHE A 18 11.51 24.95 8.02
CA PHE A 18 10.78 23.88 8.67
C PHE A 18 10.91 22.55 7.90
N VAL A 19 10.56 21.48 8.56
CA VAL A 19 10.51 20.12 8.01
C VAL A 19 9.19 19.45 8.41
N ILE A 20 8.64 18.69 7.49
CA ILE A 20 7.51 17.80 7.76
C ILE A 20 7.96 16.35 7.51
N ILE A 21 7.62 15.48 8.45
CA ILE A 21 7.91 14.06 8.40
C ILE A 21 6.57 13.35 8.34
N SER A 22 6.42 12.47 7.36
CA SER A 22 5.16 11.75 7.15
C SER A 22 5.42 10.33 6.65
N SER A 23 4.45 9.45 6.85
CA SER A 23 4.42 8.12 6.24
C SER A 23 3.84 8.11 4.82
N GLU A 24 3.18 9.22 4.42
CA GLU A 24 2.55 9.36 3.12
C GLU A 24 2.55 10.82 2.63
N GLN A 25 2.36 11.04 1.33
CA GLN A 25 2.41 12.37 0.73
C GLN A 25 1.30 13.32 1.22
N SER A 26 0.13 12.80 1.54
CA SER A 26 -1.01 13.57 2.06
C SER A 26 -0.66 14.34 3.33
N GLY A 27 0.27 13.83 4.15
CA GLY A 27 0.75 14.51 5.36
C GLY A 27 1.50 15.81 5.12
N PHE A 28 1.91 16.08 3.90
CA PHE A 28 2.61 17.33 3.57
C PHE A 28 1.67 18.52 3.35
N SER A 29 0.40 18.30 3.07
CA SER A 29 -0.64 19.34 2.90
C SER A 29 -0.16 20.51 2.12
N ASN A 30 -0.11 20.85 1.03
CA ASN A 30 0.33 22.06 0.28
C ASN A 30 1.52 22.88 0.86
N ARG A 31 2.19 22.35 1.89
CA ARG A 31 3.32 23.05 2.55
C ARG A 31 4.69 22.61 2.04
N ILE A 32 4.76 21.47 1.37
CA ILE A 32 5.98 20.88 0.85
C ILE A 32 5.79 20.59 -0.63
N ASN A 33 6.68 21.09 -1.45
CA ASN A 33 6.68 20.81 -2.90
C ASN A 33 7.50 19.57 -3.25
N ASN A 34 8.59 19.33 -2.51
CA ASN A 34 9.50 18.23 -2.77
C ASN A 34 9.82 17.48 -1.48
N TYR A 35 9.98 16.16 -1.59
CA TYR A 35 10.30 15.30 -0.47
C TYR A 35 11.32 14.23 -0.84
N VAL A 36 11.98 13.70 0.16
CA VAL A 36 12.89 12.56 0.06
C VAL A 36 12.27 11.33 0.68
N ILE A 37 12.39 10.21 0.00
CA ILE A 37 12.02 8.89 0.54
C ILE A 37 13.22 8.35 1.31
N ILE A 38 13.01 7.90 2.51
CA ILE A 38 14.05 7.35 3.38
C ILE A 38 14.10 5.84 3.22
N ASP A 39 15.29 5.29 3.04
CA ASP A 39 15.52 3.86 2.90
C ASP A 39 15.61 3.15 4.25
N ASP A 40 15.41 1.84 4.24
CA ASP A 40 15.55 1.02 5.45
C ASP A 40 17.00 1.05 5.95
N ASN A 41 17.15 1.14 7.26
CA ASN A 41 18.42 1.25 7.99
C ASN A 41 19.14 2.60 7.84
N ASP A 42 18.54 3.60 7.19
CA ASP A 42 19.06 4.95 7.22
C ASP A 42 18.81 5.61 8.59
N VAL A 43 19.75 6.42 9.00
CA VAL A 43 19.61 7.33 10.15
C VAL A 43 19.72 8.75 9.66
N ILE A 44 18.74 9.58 10.03
CA ILE A 44 18.68 10.98 9.63
C ILE A 44 18.81 11.85 10.87
N ILE A 45 19.66 12.83 10.78
CA ILE A 45 19.82 13.90 11.77
C ILE A 45 19.27 15.18 11.17
N ILE A 46 18.35 15.82 11.87
CA ILE A 46 17.76 17.09 11.49
C ILE A 46 17.98 18.04 12.66
N SER A 47 18.62 19.16 12.41
CA SER A 47 18.82 20.26 13.36
C SER A 47 18.27 21.56 12.78
N LYS A 48 17.96 22.52 13.64
CA LYS A 48 17.64 23.87 13.24
C LYS A 48 18.70 24.80 13.82
N GLU A 49 19.46 25.46 12.96
CA GLU A 49 20.54 26.35 13.31
C GLU A 49 20.33 27.70 12.59
N ASP A 50 20.36 28.78 13.31
CA ASP A 50 20.13 30.16 12.78
C ASP A 50 18.84 30.28 11.95
N GLY A 51 17.78 29.59 12.40
CA GLY A 51 16.49 29.58 11.70
C GLY A 51 16.40 28.64 10.50
N GLN A 52 17.49 28.04 10.06
CA GLN A 52 17.58 27.16 8.90
C GLN A 52 17.65 25.68 9.31
N ILE A 53 17.05 24.83 8.51
CA ILE A 53 17.12 23.37 8.70
C ILE A 53 18.43 22.85 8.09
N LYS A 54 19.18 22.12 8.91
CA LYS A 54 20.29 21.28 8.45
C LYS A 54 19.88 19.82 8.59
N SER A 55 19.99 19.07 7.52
CA SER A 55 19.59 17.66 7.49
C SER A 55 20.68 16.82 6.84
N TYR A 56 21.01 15.71 7.49
CA TYR A 56 22.03 14.78 7.04
C TYR A 56 21.47 13.36 7.15
N ALA A 57 21.86 12.49 6.22
CA ALA A 57 21.50 11.10 6.25
C ALA A 57 22.71 10.18 6.15
N THR A 58 22.68 9.07 6.84
CA THR A 58 23.58 7.95 6.58
C THR A 58 23.04 7.11 5.42
N HIS A 59 23.92 6.40 4.74
CA HIS A 59 23.50 5.44 3.72
C HIS A 59 23.88 4.03 4.18
N GLY A 60 22.87 3.25 4.59
CA GLY A 60 23.06 1.87 5.05
C GLY A 60 24.01 1.77 6.25
N LYS A 61 24.97 0.85 6.19
CA LYS A 61 25.94 0.62 7.27
C LYS A 61 27.11 1.62 7.32
N ASN A 62 27.21 2.51 6.33
CA ASN A 62 28.28 3.51 6.29
C ASN A 62 27.91 4.69 7.18
N ILE A 63 28.80 5.05 8.10
CA ILE A 63 28.62 6.17 9.04
C ILE A 63 28.94 7.53 8.40
N THR A 64 29.06 7.59 7.10
CA THR A 64 29.30 8.87 6.39
C THR A 64 27.98 9.60 6.21
N TYR A 65 27.86 10.78 6.82
CA TYR A 65 26.70 11.63 6.69
C TYR A 65 26.81 12.49 5.42
N SER A 66 25.79 12.46 4.58
CA SER A 66 25.64 13.38 3.45
C SER A 66 24.40 14.27 3.65
N PRO A 67 24.35 15.49 3.09
CA PRO A 67 23.15 16.30 3.12
C PRO A 67 21.95 15.54 2.55
N LEU A 68 20.80 15.64 3.19
CA LEU A 68 19.59 14.97 2.73
C LEU A 68 19.16 15.47 1.35
N THR A 69 19.47 16.73 1.04
CA THR A 69 19.22 17.36 -0.25
C THR A 69 19.99 16.76 -1.42
N ASP A 70 21.06 16.02 -1.16
CA ASP A 70 21.82 15.30 -2.21
C ASP A 70 21.08 14.04 -2.71
N ARG A 71 20.02 13.64 -2.03
CA ARG A 71 19.19 12.53 -2.44
C ARG A 71 18.19 12.93 -3.52
N ILE A 72 17.66 11.94 -4.23
CA ILE A 72 16.62 12.17 -5.23
C ILE A 72 15.38 12.77 -4.56
N MET A 73 15.08 14.01 -4.95
CA MET A 73 13.87 14.70 -4.52
C MET A 73 12.70 14.26 -5.40
N ASN A 74 11.60 13.93 -4.76
CA ASN A 74 10.36 13.58 -5.45
C ASN A 74 9.40 14.77 -5.37
N SER A 75 8.84 15.18 -6.49
CA SER A 75 7.84 16.25 -6.52
C SER A 75 6.46 15.73 -6.17
N ILE A 76 5.69 16.54 -5.45
CA ILE A 76 4.30 16.23 -5.12
C ILE A 76 3.40 16.71 -6.26
N ILE A 77 2.59 15.83 -6.78
CA ILE A 77 1.58 16.17 -7.79
C ILE A 77 0.27 16.45 -7.06
N TYR A 78 0.03 17.70 -6.71
CA TYR A 78 -1.16 18.12 -5.95
C TYR A 78 -2.47 18.00 -6.72
N GLU A 79 -2.46 17.98 -8.04
CA GLU A 79 -3.67 17.93 -8.88
C GLU A 79 -4.58 16.74 -8.60
N TYR A 80 -4.03 15.66 -8.05
CA TYR A 80 -4.77 14.44 -7.74
C TYR A 80 -5.11 14.27 -6.25
N ILE A 81 -4.66 15.18 -5.38
CA ILE A 81 -4.85 15.05 -3.93
C ILE A 81 -5.80 16.14 -3.47
N GLN A 82 -7.02 15.78 -3.16
CA GLN A 82 -7.96 16.70 -2.51
C GLN A 82 -7.63 16.74 -1.00
N PHE A 83 -7.08 17.88 -0.54
CA PHE A 83 -6.69 18.07 0.86
C PHE A 83 -7.79 18.68 1.74
N THR A 84 -9.00 18.81 1.23
CA THR A 84 -10.10 19.41 1.95
C THR A 84 -11.35 18.51 1.91
N PRO A 85 -12.08 18.39 3.02
CA PRO A 85 -13.37 17.68 3.00
C PRO A 85 -14.48 18.49 2.33
N GLU A 86 -14.25 19.76 2.00
CA GLU A 86 -15.28 20.63 1.42
C GLU A 86 -15.99 20.01 0.20
N PRO A 87 -17.29 20.25 0.06
CA PRO A 87 -18.16 21.13 0.88
C PRO A 87 -18.65 20.48 2.20
N TYR A 88 -18.17 19.33 2.58
CA TYR A 88 -18.60 18.61 3.77
C TYR A 88 -17.79 19.04 5.00
N LYS A 89 -18.40 18.92 6.19
CA LYS A 89 -17.75 19.26 7.44
C LYS A 89 -16.61 18.30 7.84
N HIS A 90 -16.72 17.03 7.43
CA HIS A 90 -15.79 15.97 7.82
C HIS A 90 -15.49 15.04 6.64
N TRP A 91 -14.31 14.44 6.62
CA TRP A 91 -13.87 13.49 5.60
C TRP A 91 -14.81 12.30 5.45
N THR A 92 -15.22 11.69 6.54
CA THR A 92 -16.10 10.50 6.51
C THR A 92 -17.41 10.77 5.78
N ILE A 93 -18.04 11.95 5.99
CA ILE A 93 -19.29 12.28 5.29
C ILE A 93 -19.04 12.50 3.79
N LYS A 94 -17.91 13.13 3.43
CA LYS A 94 -17.48 13.27 2.03
C LYS A 94 -17.34 11.90 1.38
N GLU A 95 -16.58 10.99 1.97
CA GLU A 95 -16.35 9.64 1.46
C GLU A 95 -17.65 8.84 1.30
N ILE A 96 -18.62 9.01 2.22
CA ILE A 96 -19.95 8.39 2.10
C ILE A 96 -20.65 8.85 0.82
N TYR A 97 -20.66 10.15 0.55
CA TYR A 97 -21.33 10.70 -0.64
C TYR A 97 -20.56 10.39 -1.96
N GLU A 98 -19.25 10.18 -1.89
CA GLU A 98 -18.42 9.82 -3.04
C GLU A 98 -18.50 8.33 -3.42
N GLN A 99 -19.14 7.49 -2.60
CA GLN A 99 -19.22 6.05 -2.86
C GLN A 99 -19.76 5.68 -4.26
N PRO A 100 -20.85 6.29 -4.78
CA PRO A 100 -21.35 5.95 -6.10
C PRO A 100 -20.29 6.13 -7.20
N GLU A 101 -19.57 7.26 -7.17
CA GLU A 101 -18.49 7.52 -8.12
C GLU A 101 -17.29 6.59 -7.91
N SER A 102 -16.95 6.29 -6.65
CA SER A 102 -15.86 5.38 -6.33
C SER A 102 -16.12 3.99 -6.85
N VAL A 103 -17.34 3.47 -6.74
CA VAL A 103 -17.74 2.18 -7.31
C VAL A 103 -17.64 2.21 -8.83
N LEU A 104 -18.12 3.27 -9.49
CA LEU A 104 -17.98 3.41 -10.94
C LEU A 104 -16.53 3.42 -11.40
N ARG A 105 -15.65 4.11 -10.67
CA ARG A 105 -14.20 4.11 -10.94
C ARG A 105 -13.58 2.71 -10.78
N VAL A 106 -13.98 1.94 -9.77
CA VAL A 106 -13.47 0.58 -9.56
C VAL A 106 -13.80 -0.33 -10.74
N ILE A 107 -14.96 -0.21 -11.30
CA ILE A 107 -15.38 -0.98 -12.50
C ILE A 107 -14.95 -0.29 -13.82
N ASN A 108 -14.16 0.80 -13.75
CA ASN A 108 -13.73 1.60 -14.90
C ASN A 108 -14.92 2.04 -15.76
N ASN A 109 -15.97 2.60 -15.14
CA ASN A 109 -17.23 2.99 -15.78
C ASN A 109 -17.83 1.86 -16.65
N GLY A 110 -17.74 0.62 -16.20
CA GLY A 110 -18.19 -0.58 -16.91
C GLY A 110 -17.14 -1.25 -17.81
N GLY A 111 -15.97 -0.61 -18.05
CA GLY A 111 -14.94 -1.17 -18.93
C GLY A 111 -14.22 -2.42 -18.39
N ARG A 112 -14.43 -2.75 -17.11
CA ARG A 112 -13.97 -4.02 -16.51
C ARG A 112 -15.02 -5.13 -16.61
N ILE A 113 -16.24 -4.82 -16.98
CA ILE A 113 -17.30 -5.80 -17.20
C ILE A 113 -17.26 -6.17 -18.69
N TRP A 114 -16.92 -7.42 -19.01
CA TRP A 114 -16.82 -7.88 -20.40
C TRP A 114 -18.18 -8.29 -20.95
N ASN A 115 -18.95 -9.02 -20.14
CA ASN A 115 -20.32 -9.44 -20.41
C ASN A 115 -20.99 -9.84 -19.08
N ASP A 116 -22.21 -10.35 -19.13
CA ASP A 116 -23.00 -10.71 -17.93
C ASP A 116 -22.35 -11.77 -17.03
N SER A 117 -21.34 -12.48 -17.50
CA SER A 117 -20.70 -13.57 -16.78
C SER A 117 -19.17 -13.44 -16.63
N SER A 118 -18.57 -12.38 -17.16
CA SER A 118 -17.11 -12.24 -17.15
C SER A 118 -16.64 -10.81 -16.97
N VAL A 119 -15.44 -10.70 -16.40
CA VAL A 119 -14.74 -9.44 -16.14
C VAL A 119 -13.36 -9.43 -16.81
N LYS A 120 -12.89 -8.24 -17.14
CA LYS A 120 -11.55 -8.01 -17.69
C LYS A 120 -10.69 -7.34 -16.61
N LEU A 121 -9.75 -8.10 -16.05
CA LEU A 121 -8.81 -7.64 -15.04
C LEU A 121 -7.39 -7.77 -15.58
N GLY A 122 -6.96 -6.77 -16.37
CA GLY A 122 -5.70 -6.82 -17.13
C GLY A 122 -4.47 -7.18 -16.31
N GLY A 123 -4.38 -6.76 -15.04
CA GLY A 123 -3.29 -7.12 -14.15
C GLY A 123 -3.20 -8.60 -13.81
N LEU A 124 -4.29 -9.36 -13.94
CA LEU A 124 -4.37 -10.79 -13.62
C LEU A 124 -4.26 -11.70 -14.84
N GLU A 125 -4.36 -11.17 -16.05
CA GLU A 125 -4.33 -11.97 -17.29
C GLU A 125 -3.09 -12.87 -17.40
N ARG A 126 -1.92 -12.33 -17.04
CA ARG A 126 -0.64 -13.06 -17.12
C ARG A 126 -0.57 -14.27 -16.19
N ILE A 127 -1.32 -14.27 -15.10
CA ILE A 127 -1.33 -15.33 -14.10
C ILE A 127 -2.64 -16.10 -14.08
N ARG A 128 -3.53 -15.88 -15.07
CA ARG A 128 -4.86 -16.50 -15.14
C ARG A 128 -4.82 -18.01 -14.91
N ASN A 129 -3.92 -18.71 -15.59
CA ASN A 129 -3.82 -20.18 -15.48
C ASN A 129 -3.38 -20.65 -14.07
N LYS A 130 -2.63 -19.81 -13.34
CA LYS A 130 -2.28 -20.08 -11.94
C LYS A 130 -3.47 -19.81 -11.03
N LEU A 131 -4.18 -18.70 -11.24
CA LEU A 131 -5.37 -18.35 -10.44
C LEU A 131 -6.47 -19.40 -10.55
N LEU A 132 -6.70 -19.97 -11.73
CA LEU A 132 -7.70 -21.01 -11.94
C LEU A 132 -7.41 -22.35 -11.23
N LYS A 133 -6.20 -22.55 -10.73
CA LYS A 133 -5.81 -23.74 -9.95
C LYS A 133 -6.00 -23.56 -8.44
N ILE A 134 -6.25 -22.33 -7.99
CA ILE A 134 -6.40 -22.05 -6.57
C ILE A 134 -7.72 -22.62 -6.05
N ASN A 135 -7.64 -23.48 -5.06
CA ASN A 135 -8.78 -24.02 -4.31
C ASN A 135 -8.80 -23.53 -2.87
N HIS A 136 -7.65 -23.14 -2.32
CA HIS A 136 -7.51 -22.58 -0.99
C HIS A 136 -7.02 -21.13 -1.10
N LEU A 137 -7.88 -20.17 -0.78
CA LEU A 137 -7.58 -18.76 -0.82
C LEU A 137 -7.39 -18.20 0.59
N ILE A 138 -6.23 -17.62 0.86
CA ILE A 138 -5.95 -16.85 2.07
C ILE A 138 -5.92 -15.38 1.71
N ILE A 139 -6.77 -14.58 2.36
CA ILE A 139 -6.85 -13.13 2.18
C ILE A 139 -6.10 -12.48 3.34
N LEU A 140 -5.11 -11.67 3.03
CA LEU A 140 -4.31 -10.91 4.00
C LEU A 140 -4.66 -9.43 3.92
N ALA A 141 -5.17 -8.88 5.01
CA ALA A 141 -5.58 -7.48 5.08
C ALA A 141 -5.61 -6.96 6.51
N CYS A 142 -5.41 -5.65 6.70
CA CYS A 142 -5.49 -4.96 7.99
C CYS A 142 -6.63 -3.93 8.00
N GLY A 143 -7.14 -3.62 9.18
CA GLY A 143 -8.11 -2.54 9.40
C GLY A 143 -9.37 -2.68 8.55
N THR A 144 -9.80 -1.61 7.88
CA THR A 144 -11.00 -1.63 7.02
C THR A 144 -10.86 -2.54 5.81
N SER A 145 -9.65 -2.74 5.30
CA SER A 145 -9.36 -3.73 4.25
C SER A 145 -9.61 -5.16 4.72
N TYR A 146 -9.38 -5.48 6.01
CA TYR A 146 -9.73 -6.76 6.60
C TYR A 146 -11.25 -6.98 6.58
N ASN A 147 -12.03 -5.96 6.95
CA ASN A 147 -13.49 -6.02 6.90
C ASN A 147 -13.99 -6.24 5.46
N ALA A 148 -13.38 -5.58 4.48
CA ALA A 148 -13.67 -5.83 3.06
C ALA A 148 -13.33 -7.28 2.65
N GLY A 149 -12.22 -7.82 3.15
CA GLY A 149 -11.84 -9.23 3.00
C GLY A 149 -12.89 -10.20 3.54
N LEU A 150 -13.45 -9.90 4.74
CA LEU A 150 -14.52 -10.72 5.34
C LEU A 150 -15.79 -10.76 4.47
N ILE A 151 -16.17 -9.60 3.90
CA ILE A 151 -17.31 -9.54 2.95
C ILE A 151 -16.97 -10.32 1.68
N GLY A 152 -15.77 -10.14 1.12
CA GLY A 152 -15.28 -10.89 -0.03
C GLY A 152 -15.33 -12.42 0.21
N LYS A 153 -14.85 -12.87 1.37
CA LYS A 153 -14.94 -14.28 1.79
C LYS A 153 -16.38 -14.79 1.75
N LYS A 154 -17.35 -14.00 2.24
CA LYS A 154 -18.76 -14.36 2.23
C LYS A 154 -19.27 -14.59 0.80
N TYR A 155 -19.01 -13.64 -0.11
CA TYR A 155 -19.41 -13.78 -1.51
C TYR A 155 -18.74 -14.97 -2.21
N MET A 156 -17.43 -15.15 -2.01
CA MET A 156 -16.70 -16.27 -2.61
C MET A 156 -17.24 -17.62 -2.14
N LYS A 157 -17.63 -17.74 -0.86
CA LYS A 157 -18.30 -18.95 -0.33
C LYS A 157 -19.69 -19.14 -0.94
N MET A 158 -20.49 -18.10 -1.07
CA MET A 158 -21.82 -18.19 -1.70
C MET A 158 -21.72 -18.63 -3.17
N LEU A 159 -20.73 -18.14 -3.89
CA LEU A 159 -20.48 -18.48 -5.28
C LEU A 159 -19.74 -19.82 -5.45
N ARG A 160 -19.29 -20.46 -4.35
CA ARG A 160 -18.55 -21.73 -4.34
C ARG A 160 -17.32 -21.73 -5.27
N ILE A 161 -16.62 -20.59 -5.33
CA ILE A 161 -15.45 -20.43 -6.20
C ILE A 161 -14.26 -21.24 -5.68
N PHE A 162 -14.04 -21.24 -4.36
CA PHE A 162 -12.95 -21.93 -3.69
C PHE A 162 -13.47 -22.98 -2.72
N LYS A 163 -12.69 -24.02 -2.46
CA LYS A 163 -12.99 -25.00 -1.42
C LYS A 163 -12.86 -24.38 -0.02
N TYR A 164 -11.81 -23.59 0.16
CA TYR A 164 -11.52 -22.89 1.42
C TYR A 164 -11.22 -21.42 1.14
N VAL A 165 -11.75 -20.53 1.96
CA VAL A 165 -11.44 -19.10 1.95
C VAL A 165 -11.25 -18.66 3.39
N GLU A 166 -10.10 -18.11 3.68
CA GLU A 166 -9.75 -17.55 4.98
C GLU A 166 -9.41 -16.08 4.86
N VAL A 167 -9.58 -15.34 5.94
CA VAL A 167 -9.14 -13.95 6.06
C VAL A 167 -8.35 -13.85 7.35
N ILE A 168 -7.08 -13.47 7.23
CA ILE A 168 -6.15 -13.42 8.35
C ILE A 168 -5.58 -12.00 8.43
N ASN A 169 -5.49 -11.48 9.65
CA ASN A 169 -4.73 -10.26 9.89
C ASN A 169 -3.23 -10.59 9.73
N PRO A 170 -2.51 -9.97 8.80
CA PRO A 170 -1.12 -10.32 8.52
C PRO A 170 -0.16 -10.09 9.72
N SER A 171 -0.57 -9.37 10.76
CA SER A 171 0.20 -9.29 12.02
C SER A 171 0.17 -10.60 12.83
N GLU A 172 -0.80 -11.45 12.56
CA GLU A 172 -1.00 -12.76 13.21
C GLU A 172 -0.57 -13.91 12.29
N PHE A 173 -0.29 -13.62 11.01
CA PHE A 173 0.06 -14.60 10.00
C PHE A 173 1.48 -15.12 10.17
N ASP A 174 1.64 -16.44 10.23
CA ASP A 174 2.94 -17.09 10.35
C ASP A 174 3.09 -18.32 9.42
N ALA A 175 4.17 -19.07 9.58
CA ALA A 175 4.46 -20.23 8.76
C ALA A 175 3.46 -21.40 8.96
N TYR A 176 2.79 -21.47 10.11
CA TYR A 176 1.82 -22.53 10.41
C TYR A 176 0.46 -22.30 9.74
N ASP A 177 0.18 -21.05 9.30
CA ASP A 177 -1.00 -20.73 8.49
C ASP A 177 -0.85 -21.17 7.03
N ILE A 178 0.36 -21.52 6.62
CA ILE A 178 0.64 -22.01 5.27
C ILE A 178 0.41 -23.52 5.23
N PRO A 179 -0.53 -24.02 4.39
CA PRO A 179 -0.74 -25.45 4.23
C PRO A 179 0.53 -26.17 3.75
N ASN A 180 0.73 -27.40 4.19
CA ASN A 180 1.86 -28.24 3.78
C ASN A 180 1.90 -28.46 2.25
N ASP A 181 0.73 -28.64 1.62
CA ASP A 181 0.62 -28.64 0.15
C ASP A 181 0.20 -27.25 -0.32
N THR A 182 1.10 -26.58 -1.03
CA THR A 182 0.92 -25.22 -1.55
C THR A 182 0.49 -25.15 -3.01
N ASN A 183 0.31 -26.29 -3.69
CA ASN A 183 0.06 -26.35 -5.14
C ASN A 183 -1.24 -25.65 -5.57
N ASP A 184 -2.27 -25.64 -4.72
CA ASP A 184 -3.56 -25.01 -4.98
C ASP A 184 -3.88 -23.87 -4.01
N VAL A 185 -2.86 -23.35 -3.32
CA VAL A 185 -2.97 -22.21 -2.41
C VAL A 185 -2.72 -20.91 -3.15
N GLY A 186 -3.53 -19.90 -2.86
CA GLY A 186 -3.34 -18.54 -3.32
C GLY A 186 -3.43 -17.52 -2.20
N ILE A 187 -2.62 -16.48 -2.26
CA ILE A 187 -2.65 -15.36 -1.31
C ILE A 187 -3.19 -14.13 -2.02
N LEU A 188 -4.27 -13.55 -1.48
CA LEU A 188 -4.80 -12.27 -1.90
C LEU A 188 -4.45 -11.20 -0.85
N CYS A 189 -3.61 -10.25 -1.20
CA CYS A 189 -3.32 -9.09 -0.35
C CYS A 189 -4.26 -7.93 -0.68
N ILE A 190 -4.92 -7.35 0.33
CA ILE A 190 -5.77 -6.17 0.16
C ILE A 190 -5.19 -5.02 0.97
N SER A 191 -4.83 -3.92 0.30
CA SER A 191 -4.26 -2.75 0.95
C SER A 191 -4.61 -1.46 0.20
N GLN A 192 -5.04 -0.43 0.92
CA GLN A 192 -5.25 0.89 0.33
C GLN A 192 -3.91 1.55 -0.01
N SER A 193 -3.01 1.68 0.95
CA SER A 193 -1.70 2.33 0.77
C SER A 193 -0.70 1.49 -0.03
N GLY A 194 -0.82 0.15 0.05
CA GLY A 194 0.18 -0.77 -0.50
C GLY A 194 1.54 -0.72 0.20
N GLU A 195 1.58 -0.18 1.43
CA GLU A 195 2.80 0.00 2.23
C GLU A 195 2.73 -0.72 3.58
N THR A 196 1.68 -1.49 3.82
CA THR A 196 1.46 -2.19 5.09
C THR A 196 2.57 -3.19 5.35
N ARG A 197 3.35 -2.97 6.42
CA ARG A 197 4.54 -3.75 6.73
C ARG A 197 4.24 -5.23 6.96
N ASP A 198 3.17 -5.52 7.71
CA ASP A 198 2.82 -6.90 8.05
C ASP A 198 2.44 -7.70 6.80
N ILE A 199 1.74 -7.07 5.83
CA ILE A 199 1.51 -7.66 4.51
C ILE A 199 2.84 -7.93 3.79
N LEU A 200 3.79 -6.99 3.82
CA LEU A 200 5.10 -7.18 3.19
C LEU A 200 5.90 -8.33 3.81
N ASN A 201 5.80 -8.52 5.13
CA ASN A 201 6.43 -9.63 5.82
C ASN A 201 5.76 -10.97 5.44
N ALA A 202 4.44 -11.02 5.42
CA ALA A 202 3.68 -12.19 4.97
C ALA A 202 3.99 -12.55 3.50
N ILE A 203 4.11 -11.56 2.61
CA ILE A 203 4.51 -11.77 1.21
C ILE A 203 5.90 -12.44 1.13
N LYS A 204 6.87 -12.02 1.94
CA LYS A 204 8.20 -12.64 1.95
C LYS A 204 8.12 -14.11 2.34
N LEU A 205 7.33 -14.44 3.37
CA LEU A 205 7.11 -15.79 3.84
C LEU A 205 6.46 -16.66 2.76
N CYS A 206 5.36 -16.18 2.16
CA CYS A 206 4.63 -16.91 1.12
C CYS A 206 5.45 -17.12 -0.16
N LYS A 207 6.29 -16.15 -0.53
CA LYS A 207 7.22 -16.30 -1.67
C LYS A 207 8.26 -17.39 -1.45
N ALA A 208 8.77 -17.52 -0.22
CA ALA A 208 9.71 -18.58 0.13
C ALA A 208 9.09 -19.98 -0.05
N SER A 209 7.76 -20.09 0.11
CA SER A 209 6.98 -21.31 -0.08
C SER A 209 6.46 -21.51 -1.53
N GLY A 210 6.81 -20.63 -2.46
CA GLY A 210 6.41 -20.72 -3.88
C GLY A 210 4.94 -20.48 -4.17
N ILE A 211 4.17 -19.91 -3.22
CA ILE A 211 2.72 -19.68 -3.34
C ILE A 211 2.42 -18.57 -4.33
N THR A 212 1.33 -18.71 -5.08
CA THR A 212 0.85 -17.67 -5.98
C THR A 212 0.26 -16.51 -5.18
N ILE A 213 0.82 -15.30 -5.35
CA ILE A 213 0.41 -14.07 -4.67
C ILE A 213 -0.17 -13.11 -5.70
N PHE A 214 -1.28 -12.47 -5.36
CA PHE A 214 -1.88 -11.38 -6.11
C PHE A 214 -2.49 -10.36 -5.15
N SER A 215 -2.80 -9.16 -5.63
CA SER A 215 -3.20 -8.08 -4.74
C SER A 215 -4.26 -7.16 -5.33
N ILE A 216 -5.04 -6.56 -4.44
CA ILE A 216 -5.91 -5.41 -4.72
C ILE A 216 -5.34 -4.22 -3.97
N ILE A 217 -4.77 -3.26 -4.72
CA ILE A 217 -4.09 -2.11 -4.15
C ILE A 217 -4.59 -0.84 -4.82
N ASN A 218 -4.90 0.18 -4.03
CA ASN A 218 -5.35 1.47 -4.56
C ASN A 218 -4.16 2.35 -4.98
N SER A 219 -3.06 2.37 -4.20
CA SER A 219 -1.89 3.19 -4.52
C SER A 219 -1.02 2.53 -5.58
N VAL A 220 -1.04 3.08 -6.79
CA VAL A 220 -0.16 2.68 -7.88
C VAL A 220 1.31 2.96 -7.48
N ASN A 221 2.25 2.11 -7.89
CA ASN A 221 3.68 2.22 -7.56
C ASN A 221 4.05 2.04 -6.07
N SER A 222 3.13 1.58 -5.23
CA SER A 222 3.44 1.23 -3.85
C SER A 222 4.37 0.02 -3.74
N THR A 223 4.94 -0.18 -2.55
CA THR A 223 5.90 -1.28 -2.32
C THR A 223 5.27 -2.65 -2.56
N ILE A 224 4.04 -2.89 -2.11
CA ILE A 224 3.34 -4.16 -2.35
C ILE A 224 3.03 -4.36 -3.84
N ALA A 225 2.63 -3.29 -4.55
CA ALA A 225 2.31 -3.37 -5.97
C ALA A 225 3.51 -3.74 -6.86
N ARG A 226 4.74 -3.45 -6.39
CA ARG A 226 5.99 -3.79 -7.08
C ARG A 226 6.56 -5.16 -6.72
N LYS A 227 6.03 -5.83 -5.71
CA LYS A 227 6.51 -7.14 -5.20
C LYS A 227 5.75 -8.29 -5.82
#